data_093bff0690c79bad0113d054812d6c8a
#
_entry.id   093bff0690c79bad0113d054812d6c8a
#
_cell.length_a   1.000
_cell.length_b   1.000
_cell.length_c   1.000
_cell.angle_alpha   90.00
_cell.angle_beta   90.00
_cell.angle_gamma   90.00
#
_symmetry.space_group_name_H-M   'P 1'
#
loop_
_entity.id
_entity.type
_entity.pdbx_description
1 polymer ?
#
loop_
_entity_poly.entity_id
_entity_poly.type
_entity_poly.pdbx_seq_one_letter_code
_entity_poly.pdbx_strand_id
1 'polypeptide(L)'
;MLKTSEISELPRGSVIGIMGGGQLGRMAAIAASRMGYSCNIFCPDPESPAAEVSKWHTCASFDDVAALESFAKSVDVITCEIEHVPSDTLKCVAEFTPLHPGVRVFEICQDREAEKSFLNQIG
;
A
#
# COMPACT_ATOMS: atom_id res chain seq x y z
N MET A 1 -16.49 6.91 14.50
CA MET A 1 -16.75 6.58 13.08
C MET A 1 -16.33 7.74 12.19
N LEU A 2 -15.64 7.45 11.11
CA LEU A 2 -15.29 8.47 10.13
C LEU A 2 -16.54 8.96 9.41
N LYS A 3 -16.67 10.25 9.31
CA LYS A 3 -17.73 10.83 8.49
C LYS A 3 -17.35 10.75 7.03
N THR A 4 -18.32 10.80 6.14
CA THR A 4 -18.07 10.77 4.70
C THR A 4 -17.08 11.86 4.28
N SER A 5 -17.14 13.03 4.90
CA SER A 5 -16.20 14.13 4.63
C SER A 5 -14.77 13.84 5.05
N GLU A 6 -14.56 12.88 5.96
CA GLU A 6 -13.22 12.50 6.44
C GLU A 6 -12.57 11.44 5.57
N ILE A 7 -13.35 10.74 4.75
CA ILE A 7 -12.87 9.76 3.78
C ILE A 7 -13.10 10.22 2.34
N SER A 8 -13.19 11.54 2.18
CA SER A 8 -13.36 12.14 0.86
C SER A 8 -12.10 11.95 0.01
N GLU A 9 -12.24 12.24 -1.27
CA GLU A 9 -11.18 12.08 -2.24
C GLU A 9 -9.94 12.89 -1.89
N LEU A 10 -8.78 12.33 -2.20
CA LEU A 10 -7.52 13.04 -2.09
C LEU A 10 -7.47 14.18 -3.13
N PRO A 11 -6.90 15.33 -2.78
CA PRO A 11 -6.69 16.39 -3.75
C PRO A 11 -5.80 15.90 -4.89
N ARG A 12 -6.00 16.45 -6.08
CA ARG A 12 -5.10 16.20 -7.22
C ARG A 12 -3.68 16.61 -6.83
N GLY A 13 -2.72 15.85 -7.30
CA GLY A 13 -1.32 16.06 -6.98
C GLY A 13 -0.88 15.30 -5.72
N SER A 14 -1.81 14.67 -5.01
CA SER A 14 -1.47 13.82 -3.87
C SER A 14 -0.61 12.63 -4.32
N VAL A 15 0.15 12.08 -3.39
CA VAL A 15 1.04 10.95 -3.66
C VAL A 15 0.46 9.70 -3.01
N ILE A 16 0.32 8.67 -3.82
CA ILE A 16 -0.14 7.35 -3.36
C ILE A 16 1.08 6.45 -3.23
N GLY A 17 1.28 5.91 -2.03
CA GLY A 17 2.30 4.89 -1.81
C GLY A 17 1.73 3.52 -2.13
N ILE A 18 2.45 2.74 -2.93
CA ILE A 18 2.04 1.37 -3.26
C ILE A 18 3.13 0.43 -2.78
N MET A 19 2.75 -0.49 -1.90
CA MET A 19 3.64 -1.55 -1.46
C MET A 19 3.46 -2.76 -2.35
N GLY A 20 4.54 -3.13 -3.02
CA GLY A 20 4.49 -4.12 -4.07
C GLY A 20 4.66 -3.47 -5.45
N GLY A 21 5.49 -4.06 -6.27
CA GLY A 21 5.90 -3.43 -7.53
C GLY A 21 5.66 -4.29 -8.77
N GLY A 22 4.74 -5.26 -8.71
CA GLY A 22 4.43 -6.14 -9.84
C GLY A 22 3.44 -5.51 -10.82
N GLN A 23 2.80 -6.36 -11.61
CA GLN A 23 1.89 -5.91 -12.67
C GLN A 23 0.65 -5.21 -12.12
N LEU A 24 0.11 -5.68 -11.01
CA LEU A 24 -1.06 -5.03 -10.41
C LEU A 24 -0.70 -3.64 -9.90
N GLY A 25 0.47 -3.49 -9.28
CA GLY A 25 0.99 -2.19 -8.86
C GLY A 25 1.20 -1.26 -10.05
N ARG A 26 1.71 -1.80 -11.16
CA ARG A 26 1.87 -1.04 -12.40
C ARG A 26 0.51 -0.54 -12.92
N MET A 27 -0.49 -1.41 -12.97
CA MET A 27 -1.83 -1.02 -13.42
C MET A 27 -2.44 0.05 -12.51
N ALA A 28 -2.26 -0.09 -11.21
CA ALA A 28 -2.74 0.90 -10.25
C ALA A 28 -2.04 2.26 -10.43
N ALA A 29 -0.73 2.25 -10.65
CA ALA A 29 0.05 3.47 -10.85
C ALA A 29 -0.38 4.20 -12.14
N ILE A 30 -0.63 3.46 -13.21
CA ILE A 30 -1.13 4.04 -14.47
C ILE A 30 -2.50 4.68 -14.25
N ALA A 31 -3.40 3.98 -13.58
CA ALA A 31 -4.74 4.49 -13.28
C ALA A 31 -4.66 5.76 -12.42
N ALA A 32 -3.81 5.76 -11.40
CA ALA A 32 -3.60 6.92 -10.53
C ALA A 32 -3.10 8.12 -11.33
N SER A 33 -2.14 7.89 -12.22
CA SER A 33 -1.58 8.96 -13.07
C SER A 33 -2.65 9.61 -13.93
N ARG A 34 -3.56 8.81 -14.51
CA ARG A 34 -4.68 9.33 -15.31
C ARG A 34 -5.62 10.19 -14.48
N MET A 35 -5.69 9.96 -13.18
CA MET A 35 -6.55 10.71 -12.27
C MET A 35 -5.86 11.91 -11.65
N GLY A 36 -4.61 12.16 -12.03
CA GLY A 36 -3.86 13.31 -11.52
C GLY A 36 -3.06 13.07 -10.26
N TYR A 37 -2.86 11.80 -9.87
CA TYR A 37 -2.05 11.42 -8.72
C TYR A 37 -0.67 10.95 -9.15
N SER A 38 0.30 11.06 -8.25
CA SER A 38 1.64 10.47 -8.42
C SER A 38 1.77 9.27 -7.50
N CYS A 39 2.64 8.34 -7.85
CA CYS A 39 2.88 7.16 -7.03
C CYS A 39 4.34 7.07 -6.61
N ASN A 40 4.55 6.55 -5.40
CA ASN A 40 5.83 6.07 -4.92
C ASN A 40 5.68 4.58 -4.66
N ILE A 41 6.50 3.77 -5.32
CA ILE A 41 6.44 2.31 -5.21
C ILE A 41 7.49 1.85 -4.20
N PHE A 42 7.06 1.07 -3.21
CA PHE A 42 7.98 0.40 -2.30
C PHE A 42 8.14 -1.04 -2.75
N CYS A 43 9.31 -1.39 -3.25
CA CYS A 43 9.58 -2.72 -3.78
C CYS A 43 11.07 -2.99 -3.74
N PRO A 44 11.52 -4.17 -3.24
CA PRO A 44 12.94 -4.49 -3.20
C PRO A 44 13.57 -4.78 -4.56
N ASP A 45 12.77 -5.03 -5.59
CA ASP A 45 13.26 -5.32 -6.93
C ASP A 45 13.59 -4.01 -7.67
N PRO A 46 14.86 -3.79 -8.06
CA PRO A 46 15.23 -2.58 -8.80
C PRO A 46 14.62 -2.52 -10.21
N GLU A 47 14.13 -3.64 -10.72
CA GLU A 47 13.49 -3.73 -12.04
C GLU A 47 11.98 -3.85 -11.94
N SER A 48 11.38 -3.26 -10.93
CA SER A 48 9.95 -3.32 -10.67
C SER A 48 9.13 -2.78 -11.85
N PRO A 49 8.18 -3.57 -12.38
CA PRO A 49 7.27 -3.08 -13.44
C PRO A 49 6.47 -1.84 -13.03
N ALA A 50 6.03 -1.77 -11.79
CA ALA A 50 5.30 -0.61 -11.28
C ALA A 50 6.19 0.63 -11.19
N ALA A 51 7.44 0.46 -10.79
CA ALA A 51 8.38 1.57 -10.68
C ALA A 51 8.66 2.23 -12.02
N GLU A 52 8.62 1.47 -13.11
CA GLU A 52 8.86 2.00 -14.46
C GLU A 52 7.86 3.09 -14.86
N VAL A 53 6.66 3.06 -14.31
CA VAL A 53 5.57 4.00 -14.66
C VAL A 53 5.23 4.94 -13.51
N SER A 54 6.02 4.96 -12.46
CA SER A 54 5.78 5.75 -11.27
C SER A 54 6.81 6.86 -11.14
N LYS A 55 6.43 7.91 -10.43
CA LYS A 55 7.33 9.07 -10.26
C LYS A 55 8.49 8.73 -9.34
N TRP A 56 8.27 7.91 -8.32
CA TRP A 56 9.30 7.54 -7.35
C TRP A 56 9.32 6.04 -7.11
N HIS A 57 10.49 5.53 -6.77
CA HIS A 57 10.69 4.15 -6.36
C HIS A 57 11.55 4.11 -5.10
N THR A 58 10.99 3.58 -4.02
CA THR A 58 11.74 3.29 -2.80
C THR A 58 12.16 1.83 -2.88
N CYS A 59 13.38 1.60 -3.36
CA CYS A 59 13.92 0.26 -3.56
C CYS A 59 14.62 -0.18 -2.28
N ALA A 60 13.91 -0.95 -1.45
CA ALA A 60 14.41 -1.40 -0.17
C ALA A 60 13.70 -2.68 0.26
N SER A 61 14.28 -3.38 1.22
CA SER A 61 13.67 -4.57 1.80
C SER A 61 12.45 -4.21 2.64
N PHE A 62 11.49 -5.11 2.70
CA PHE A 62 10.28 -4.91 3.53
C PHE A 62 10.56 -4.90 5.03
N ASP A 63 11.76 -5.24 5.47
CA ASP A 63 12.15 -5.15 6.88
C ASP A 63 13.09 -3.97 7.18
N ASP A 64 13.35 -3.12 6.19
CA ASP A 64 14.15 -1.91 6.36
C ASP A 64 13.29 -0.80 6.99
N VAL A 65 13.33 -0.70 8.31
CA VAL A 65 12.47 0.21 9.07
C VAL A 65 12.71 1.67 8.68
N ALA A 66 13.96 2.07 8.48
CA ALA A 66 14.27 3.45 8.11
C ALA A 66 13.69 3.80 6.73
N ALA A 67 13.79 2.88 5.78
CA ALA A 67 13.22 3.07 4.45
C ALA A 67 11.69 3.10 4.50
N LEU A 68 11.08 2.25 5.32
CA LEU A 68 9.62 2.21 5.50
C LEU A 68 9.10 3.53 6.06
N GLU A 69 9.77 4.07 7.07
CA GLU A 69 9.39 5.34 7.68
C GLU A 69 9.50 6.48 6.66
N SER A 70 10.62 6.54 5.96
CA SER A 70 10.85 7.56 4.94
C SER A 70 9.80 7.48 3.83
N PHE A 71 9.52 6.28 3.37
CA PHE A 71 8.48 6.03 2.36
C PHE A 71 7.12 6.51 2.85
N ALA A 72 6.71 6.07 4.05
CA ALA A 72 5.40 6.40 4.60
C ALA A 72 5.20 7.92 4.74
N LYS A 73 6.24 8.62 5.16
CA LYS A 73 6.18 10.08 5.33
C LYS A 73 6.18 10.83 4.01
N SER A 74 6.56 10.19 2.92
CA SER A 74 6.62 10.82 1.59
C SER A 74 5.30 10.77 0.82
N VAL A 75 4.32 10.04 1.33
CA VAL A 75 3.06 9.80 0.62
C VAL A 75 1.86 10.22 1.48
N ASP A 76 0.72 10.41 0.84
CA ASP A 76 -0.52 10.85 1.49
C ASP A 76 -1.41 9.68 1.91
N VAL A 77 -1.30 8.57 1.23
CA VAL A 77 -2.05 7.35 1.53
C VAL A 77 -1.23 6.17 1.01
N ILE A 78 -1.37 5.02 1.67
CA ILE A 78 -0.67 3.80 1.27
C ILE A 78 -1.67 2.71 0.95
N THR A 79 -1.41 1.98 -0.11
CA THR A 79 -2.11 0.73 -0.41
C THR A 79 -1.07 -0.38 -0.63
N CYS A 80 -1.53 -1.62 -0.55
CA CYS A 80 -0.66 -2.78 -0.75
C CYS A 80 -1.34 -3.70 -1.76
N GLU A 81 -0.62 -4.06 -2.82
CA GLU A 81 -1.19 -4.86 -3.90
C GLU A 81 -0.85 -6.35 -3.77
N ILE A 82 0.02 -6.71 -2.85
CA ILE A 82 0.44 -8.09 -2.64
C ILE A 82 0.16 -8.52 -1.21
N GLU A 83 -0.31 -9.75 -1.04
CA GLU A 83 -0.61 -10.30 0.28
C GLU A 83 0.62 -10.83 1.03
N HIS A 84 1.77 -10.85 0.39
CA HIS A 84 3.00 -11.39 1.00
C HIS A 84 3.80 -10.40 1.83
N VAL A 85 3.41 -9.15 1.88
CA VAL A 85 4.08 -8.17 2.72
C VAL A 85 3.82 -8.52 4.18
N PRO A 86 4.88 -8.67 5.02
CA PRO A 86 4.68 -9.01 6.43
C PRO A 86 3.78 -8.03 7.15
N SER A 87 2.94 -8.51 8.06
CA SER A 87 2.02 -7.64 8.79
C SER A 87 2.75 -6.61 9.64
N ASP A 88 3.93 -6.92 10.17
CA ASP A 88 4.74 -5.96 10.92
C ASP A 88 5.20 -4.80 10.05
N THR A 89 5.50 -5.06 8.78
CA THR A 89 5.84 -4.03 7.80
C THR A 89 4.65 -3.09 7.59
N LEU A 90 3.46 -3.65 7.43
CA LEU A 90 2.24 -2.86 7.24
C LEU A 90 1.90 -2.05 8.48
N LYS A 91 2.08 -2.62 9.66
CA LYS A 91 1.89 -1.90 10.93
C LYS A 91 2.84 -0.72 11.05
N CYS A 92 4.09 -0.92 10.63
CA CYS A 92 5.11 0.14 10.67
C CYS A 92 4.69 1.34 9.81
N VAL A 93 4.32 1.12 8.57
CA VAL A 93 3.93 2.23 7.69
C VAL A 93 2.61 2.87 8.12
N ALA A 94 1.69 2.08 8.68
CA ALA A 94 0.39 2.58 9.14
C ALA A 94 0.51 3.51 10.35
N GLU A 95 1.61 3.48 11.07
CA GLU A 95 1.86 4.43 12.17
C GLU A 95 2.04 5.87 11.66
N PHE A 96 2.47 6.04 10.43
CA PHE A 96 2.81 7.34 9.86
C PHE A 96 1.80 7.84 8.85
N THR A 97 1.10 6.95 8.15
CA THR A 97 0.26 7.32 7.01
C THR A 97 -0.89 6.34 6.89
N PRO A 98 -2.09 6.80 6.53
CA PRO A 98 -3.24 5.89 6.38
C PRO A 98 -2.94 4.78 5.38
N LEU A 99 -3.25 3.54 5.79
CA LEU A 99 -3.13 2.34 4.97
C LEU A 99 -4.52 1.79 4.66
N HIS A 100 -4.82 1.60 3.38
CA HIS A 100 -6.09 1.03 2.93
C HIS A 100 -5.84 -0.05 1.86
N PRO A 101 -6.42 -1.24 2.03
CA PRO A 101 -7.17 -1.68 3.21
C PRO A 101 -6.26 -1.76 4.44
N GLY A 102 -6.87 -1.77 5.63
CA GLY A 102 -6.11 -1.78 6.88
C GLY A 102 -5.39 -3.10 7.15
N VAL A 103 -4.48 -3.07 8.12
CA VAL A 103 -3.64 -4.22 8.48
C VAL A 103 -4.47 -5.49 8.74
N ARG A 104 -5.62 -5.34 9.39
CA ARG A 104 -6.48 -6.47 9.74
C ARG A 104 -6.89 -7.30 8.53
N VAL A 105 -7.17 -6.65 7.42
CA VAL A 105 -7.55 -7.34 6.18
C VAL A 105 -6.40 -8.25 5.71
N PHE A 106 -5.17 -7.72 5.73
CA PHE A 106 -4.00 -8.50 5.31
C PHE A 106 -3.69 -9.64 6.26
N GLU A 107 -3.86 -9.43 7.57
CA GLU A 107 -3.65 -10.51 8.55
C GLU A 107 -4.62 -11.66 8.31
N ILE A 108 -5.87 -11.37 7.98
CA ILE A 108 -6.88 -12.39 7.67
C ILE A 108 -6.51 -13.13 6.38
N CYS A 109 -6.15 -12.38 5.33
CA CYS A 109 -5.88 -12.96 4.01
C CYS A 109 -4.57 -13.74 3.93
N GLN A 110 -3.59 -13.41 4.78
CA GLN A 110 -2.30 -14.09 4.79
C GLN A 110 -2.34 -15.45 5.47
N ASP A 111 -3.31 -15.67 6.35
CA ASP A 111 -3.48 -16.92 7.10
C ASP A 111 -4.74 -17.61 6.64
N ARG A 112 -4.59 -18.77 6.00
CA ARG A 112 -5.74 -19.52 5.48
C ARG A 112 -6.72 -19.93 6.57
N GLU A 113 -6.23 -20.26 7.75
CA GLU A 113 -7.09 -20.61 8.87
C GLU A 113 -7.88 -19.40 9.38
N ALA A 114 -7.20 -18.25 9.52
CA ALA A 114 -7.86 -17.00 9.89
C ALA A 114 -8.88 -16.57 8.83
N GLU A 115 -8.56 -16.71 7.55
CA GLU A 115 -9.47 -16.41 6.45
C GLU A 115 -10.72 -17.28 6.50
N LYS A 116 -10.56 -18.60 6.70
CA LYS A 116 -11.69 -19.51 6.83
C LYS A 116 -12.56 -19.18 8.04
N SER A 117 -11.94 -18.89 9.17
CA SER A 117 -12.66 -18.53 10.39
C SER A 117 -13.47 -17.25 10.19
N PHE A 118 -12.87 -16.26 9.54
CA PHE A 118 -13.56 -15.01 9.22
C PHE A 118 -14.77 -15.25 8.31
N LEU A 119 -14.58 -16.02 7.24
CA LEU A 119 -15.67 -16.34 6.31
C LEU A 119 -16.81 -17.11 6.98
N ASN A 120 -16.49 -18.01 7.91
CA ASN A 120 -17.50 -18.74 8.67
C ASN A 120 -18.29 -17.83 9.62
N GLN A 121 -17.64 -16.80 10.18
CA GLN A 121 -18.32 -15.84 11.06
C GLN A 121 -19.31 -14.95 10.35
N ILE A 122 -19.04 -14.61 9.11
CA ILE A 122 -19.92 -13.73 8.34
C ILE A 122 -20.97 -14.47 7.52
N GLY A 123 -20.95 -15.79 7.59
CA GLY A 123 -21.87 -16.62 6.85
C GLY A 123 -21.26 -17.20 5.60
#